data_76d561e0e5786c85d6abf0d585e17d1e
#
_entry.id   76d561e0e5786c85d6abf0d585e17d1e
#
_cell.length_a   1.000
_cell.length_b   1.000
_cell.length_c   1.000
_cell.angle_alpha   90.00
_cell.angle_beta   90.00
_cell.angle_gamma   90.00
#
_symmetry.space_group_name_H-M   'P 1'
#
loop_
_entity.id
_entity.type
_entity.pdbx_description
1 polymer ?
#
loop_
_entity_poly.entity_id
_entity_poly.type
_entity_poly.pdbx_seq_one_letter_code
_entity_poly.pdbx_strand_id
1 'polypeptide(L)'
;MAGARGIAITAIGMSDIIDNRAHHRFELDVDGHVAMSFYKLAEGVITFVHTEVPPELGGEGVGSRLIQGALDQVRAEGLKVVAQCPFVKAWIGKHPEYQGLLKSQS
;
A
#
# COMPACT_ATOMS: atom_id res chain seq x y z
N MET A 1 -0.52 28.09 8.84
CA MET A 1 -0.49 27.57 8.61
C MET A 1 -0.83 27.00 8.16
N ALA A 2 -0.82 27.01 8.00
CA ALA A 2 -0.90 26.40 7.49
C ALA A 2 -1.16 25.93 6.85
N GLY A 3 -1.13 26.01 6.80
CA GLY A 3 -1.22 25.47 6.21
C GLY A 3 -1.48 25.06 5.58
N ALA A 4 -1.45 25.18 5.63
CA ALA A 4 -1.52 24.67 5.07
C ALA A 4 -1.54 24.23 4.45
N ARG A 5 -1.41 24.49 4.57
CA ARG A 5 -1.23 23.84 4.10
C ARG A 5 -1.33 23.27 3.40
N GLY A 6 -1.38 23.35 3.21
CA GLY A 6 -1.31 22.65 2.58
C GLY A 6 -1.48 22.17 1.94
N ILE A 7 -1.44 22.36 1.93
CA ILE A 7 -1.44 21.74 1.47
C ILE A 7 -1.57 21.16 0.81
N ALA A 8 -1.56 21.25 0.75
CA ALA A 8 -1.54 20.55 0.29
C ALA A 8 -1.63 20.04 -0.48
N ILE A 9 -1.57 20.17 -0.73
CA ILE A 9 -1.59 19.58 -1.29
C ILE A 9 -1.18 18.90 -1.87
N THR A 10 -0.91 19.15 -1.92
CA THR A 10 -0.29 18.51 -2.49
C THR A 10 -0.15 17.34 -2.50
N ALA A 11 -0.08 17.03 -2.03
CA ALA A 11 0.12 15.77 -1.87
C ALA A 11 -0.73 14.94 -2.54
N ILE A 12 -0.90 15.18 -3.36
CA ILE A 12 -1.69 14.62 -4.16
C ILE A 12 -1.37 13.28 -4.50
N GLY A 13 -2.15 12.47 -4.81
CA GLY A 13 -1.92 11.14 -5.25
C GLY A 13 -1.48 10.21 -4.16
N MET A 14 -0.41 10.54 -3.51
CA MET A 14 0.11 9.67 -2.49
C MET A 14 -0.74 9.68 -1.26
N SER A 15 -1.38 10.80 -1.00
CA SER A 15 -2.22 10.90 0.17
C SER A 15 -3.53 10.16 0.01
N ASP A 16 -3.82 9.63 -1.18
CA ASP A 16 -5.03 8.84 -1.37
C ASP A 16 -4.97 7.50 -0.68
N ILE A 17 -3.78 7.02 -0.39
CA ILE A 17 -3.64 5.69 0.24
C ILE A 17 -3.60 5.88 1.74
N ILE A 18 -4.58 5.31 2.41
CA ILE A 18 -4.73 5.43 3.86
C ILE A 18 -4.26 4.17 4.55
N ASP A 19 -3.40 4.31 5.55
CA ASP A 19 -3.01 3.19 6.39
C ASP A 19 -4.00 3.12 7.57
N ASN A 20 -4.99 2.26 7.45
CA ASN A 20 -5.99 2.08 8.51
C ASN A 20 -5.45 1.08 9.52
N ARG A 21 -4.70 1.60 10.51
CA ARG A 21 -4.05 0.75 11.50
C ARG A 21 -5.04 -0.02 12.36
N ALA A 22 -6.19 0.57 12.62
CA ALA A 22 -7.20 -0.09 13.45
C ALA A 22 -7.71 -1.37 12.81
N HIS A 23 -7.72 -1.42 11.50
CA HIS A 23 -8.19 -2.59 10.76
C HIS A 23 -7.07 -3.33 10.04
N HIS A 24 -5.83 -2.93 10.25
CA HIS A 24 -4.64 -3.58 9.70
C HIS A 24 -4.73 -3.70 8.19
N ARG A 25 -5.02 -2.58 7.53
CA ARG A 25 -5.10 -2.60 6.07
C ARG A 25 -4.81 -1.21 5.50
N PHE A 26 -4.28 -1.21 4.28
CA PHE A 26 -4.21 0.00 3.47
C PHE A 26 -5.47 0.09 2.63
N GLU A 27 -5.94 1.30 2.41
CA GLU A 27 -7.19 1.56 1.70
C GLU A 27 -7.00 2.60 0.62
N LEU A 28 -7.70 2.42 -0.49
CA LEU A 28 -7.80 3.43 -1.54
C LEU A 28 -9.25 3.55 -1.95
N ASP A 29 -9.84 4.70 -1.70
CA ASP A 29 -11.23 4.97 -2.04
C ASP A 29 -11.28 5.63 -3.41
N VAL A 30 -12.01 5.02 -4.33
CA VAL A 30 -12.23 5.57 -5.66
C VAL A 30 -13.73 5.63 -5.89
N ASP A 31 -14.29 6.82 -5.88
CA ASP A 31 -15.73 7.04 -6.11
C ASP A 31 -16.60 6.21 -5.19
N GLY A 32 -16.19 6.09 -3.94
CA GLY A 32 -16.98 5.38 -2.94
C GLY A 32 -16.74 3.89 -2.90
N HIS A 33 -15.92 3.36 -3.78
CA HIS A 33 -15.51 1.96 -3.77
C HIS A 33 -14.12 1.87 -3.17
N VAL A 34 -13.94 0.99 -2.18
CA VAL A 34 -12.67 0.94 -1.44
C VAL A 34 -11.91 -0.33 -1.76
N ALA A 35 -10.70 -0.16 -2.29
CA ALA A 35 -9.77 -1.27 -2.45
C ALA A 35 -8.93 -1.37 -1.18
N MET A 36 -8.63 -2.60 -0.74
CA MET A 36 -7.98 -2.82 0.54
C MET A 36 -6.88 -3.85 0.42
N SER A 37 -5.79 -3.64 1.17
CA SER A 37 -4.72 -4.63 1.26
C SER A 37 -4.42 -4.86 2.73
N PHE A 38 -4.71 -6.06 3.20
CA PHE A 38 -4.60 -6.40 4.61
C PHE A 38 -3.20 -6.88 4.96
N TYR A 39 -2.77 -6.57 6.18
CA TYR A 39 -1.42 -6.92 6.61
C TYR A 39 -1.38 -7.30 8.08
N LYS A 40 -0.25 -7.90 8.47
CA LYS A 40 0.13 -8.10 9.86
C LYS A 40 1.42 -7.35 10.09
N LEU A 41 1.56 -6.74 11.25
CA LEU A 41 2.72 -5.93 11.56
C LEU A 41 3.36 -6.43 12.85
N ALA A 42 4.63 -6.76 12.80
CA ALA A 42 5.36 -7.23 13.97
C ALA A 42 6.84 -6.96 13.82
N GLU A 43 7.43 -6.28 14.81
CA GLU A 43 8.88 -6.16 14.94
C GLU A 43 9.57 -5.65 13.68
N GLY A 44 9.03 -4.61 13.11
CA GLY A 44 9.66 -3.98 11.96
C GLY A 44 9.38 -4.67 10.64
N VAL A 45 8.49 -5.67 10.64
CA VAL A 45 8.14 -6.41 9.44
C VAL A 45 6.65 -6.31 9.20
N ILE A 46 6.27 -5.96 7.98
CA ILE A 46 4.88 -5.96 7.58
C ILE A 46 4.65 -7.10 6.59
N THR A 47 3.66 -7.94 6.88
CA THR A 47 3.33 -9.08 6.04
C THR A 47 2.00 -8.80 5.36
N PHE A 48 2.01 -8.67 4.04
CA PHE A 48 0.78 -8.48 3.28
C PHE A 48 0.15 -9.85 3.06
N VAL A 49 -1.11 -9.99 3.48
CA VAL A 49 -1.75 -11.31 3.47
C VAL A 49 -2.88 -11.42 2.45
N HIS A 50 -3.55 -10.32 2.10
CA HIS A 50 -4.70 -10.39 1.22
C HIS A 50 -5.01 -9.03 0.65
N THR A 51 -5.41 -8.97 -0.62
CA THR A 51 -5.79 -7.72 -1.27
C THR A 51 -7.15 -7.91 -1.93
N GLU A 52 -8.05 -6.93 -1.76
CA GLU A 52 -9.37 -6.94 -2.35
C GLU A 52 -9.58 -5.67 -3.16
N VAL A 53 -9.97 -5.85 -4.41
CA VAL A 53 -10.32 -4.72 -5.28
C VAL A 53 -11.75 -4.94 -5.74
N PRO A 54 -12.67 -4.02 -5.42
CA PRO A 54 -14.06 -4.20 -5.85
C PRO A 54 -14.17 -4.36 -7.35
N PRO A 55 -15.10 -5.20 -7.85
CA PRO A 55 -15.22 -5.39 -9.30
C PRO A 55 -15.44 -4.10 -10.06
N GLU A 56 -16.12 -3.12 -9.43
CA GLU A 56 -16.37 -1.83 -10.07
C GLU A 56 -15.08 -1.09 -10.41
N LEU A 57 -14.00 -1.40 -9.73
CA LEU A 57 -12.71 -0.77 -9.96
C LEU A 57 -11.76 -1.63 -10.77
N GLY A 58 -12.20 -2.80 -11.20
CA GLY A 58 -11.34 -3.71 -11.93
C GLY A 58 -10.92 -3.13 -13.27
N GLY A 59 -9.69 -3.40 -13.67
CA GLY A 59 -9.20 -2.97 -14.97
C GLY A 59 -8.71 -1.54 -15.02
N GLU A 60 -8.72 -0.82 -13.91
CA GLU A 60 -8.31 0.58 -13.90
C GLU A 60 -6.97 0.81 -13.20
N GLY A 61 -6.24 -0.25 -12.92
CA GLY A 61 -4.95 -0.09 -12.24
C GLY A 61 -5.07 0.30 -10.78
N VAL A 62 -6.25 0.18 -10.19
CA VAL A 62 -6.48 0.59 -8.81
C VAL A 62 -5.66 -0.25 -7.85
N GLY A 63 -5.62 -1.57 -8.07
CA GLY A 63 -4.82 -2.45 -7.22
C GLY A 63 -3.36 -2.08 -7.25
N SER A 64 -2.84 -1.74 -8.43
CA SER A 64 -1.45 -1.33 -8.57
C SER A 64 -1.18 -0.04 -7.81
N ARG A 65 -2.08 0.94 -7.92
CA ARG A 65 -1.93 2.19 -7.20
C ARG A 65 -1.96 1.96 -5.69
N LEU A 66 -2.86 1.09 -5.23
CA LEU A 66 -2.96 0.76 -3.81
C LEU A 66 -1.65 0.17 -3.30
N ILE A 67 -1.11 -0.81 -4.00
CA ILE A 67 0.12 -1.47 -3.55
C ILE A 67 1.30 -0.52 -3.63
N GLN A 68 1.40 0.26 -4.69
CA GLN A 68 2.50 1.22 -4.79
C GLN A 68 2.48 2.21 -3.63
N GLY A 69 1.33 2.80 -3.36
CA GLY A 69 1.22 3.75 -2.27
C GLY A 69 1.48 3.13 -0.92
N ALA A 70 0.99 1.90 -0.72
CA ALA A 70 1.24 1.18 0.53
C ALA A 70 2.74 0.93 0.71
N LEU A 71 3.41 0.47 -0.33
CA LEU A 71 4.84 0.19 -0.24
C LEU A 71 5.67 1.45 -0.07
N ASP A 72 5.24 2.57 -0.65
CA ASP A 72 5.93 3.83 -0.44
C ASP A 72 5.87 4.24 1.03
N GLN A 73 4.73 4.04 1.68
CA GLN A 73 4.60 4.34 3.10
C GLN A 73 5.43 3.39 3.94
N VAL A 74 5.45 2.12 3.56
CA VAL A 74 6.26 1.11 4.25
C VAL A 74 7.74 1.49 4.18
N ARG A 75 8.18 1.93 3.00
CA ARG A 75 9.55 2.36 2.83
C ARG A 75 9.87 3.55 3.73
N ALA A 76 8.96 4.50 3.78
CA ALA A 76 9.17 5.70 4.59
C ALA A 76 9.26 5.36 6.08
N GLU A 77 8.60 4.29 6.51
CA GLU A 77 8.63 3.86 7.90
C GLU A 77 9.78 2.90 8.20
N GLY A 78 10.56 2.54 7.21
CA GLY A 78 11.70 1.66 7.43
C GLY A 78 11.36 0.21 7.70
N LEU A 79 10.17 -0.22 7.32
CA LEU A 79 9.74 -1.59 7.55
C LEU A 79 10.24 -2.51 6.43
N LYS A 80 10.38 -3.78 6.76
CA LYS A 80 10.62 -4.81 5.75
C LYS A 80 9.32 -5.50 5.41
N VAL A 81 9.27 -6.11 4.23
CA VAL A 81 8.03 -6.67 3.67
C VAL A 81 8.14 -8.17 3.49
N VAL A 82 7.08 -8.87 3.90
CA VAL A 82 6.87 -10.26 3.52
C VAL A 82 5.59 -10.28 2.69
N ALA A 83 5.67 -10.79 1.47
CA ALA A 83 4.55 -10.79 0.55
C ALA A 83 3.93 -12.18 0.50
N GLN A 84 2.99 -12.45 1.41
CA GLN A 84 2.22 -13.68 1.37
C GLN A 84 1.08 -13.57 0.36
N CYS A 85 0.58 -12.36 0.16
CA CYS A 85 -0.48 -12.10 -0.79
C CYS A 85 0.04 -12.30 -2.21
N PRO A 86 -0.56 -13.16 -3.02
CA PRO A 86 -0.06 -13.38 -4.38
C PRO A 86 -0.07 -12.11 -5.23
N PHE A 87 -1.06 -11.24 -5.02
CA PHE A 87 -1.12 -9.99 -5.77
C PHE A 87 0.08 -9.11 -5.46
N VAL A 88 0.39 -8.93 -4.18
CA VAL A 88 1.52 -8.10 -3.76
C VAL A 88 2.82 -8.73 -4.24
N LYS A 89 2.94 -10.04 -4.11
CA LYS A 89 4.14 -10.74 -4.54
C LYS A 89 4.40 -10.54 -6.03
N ALA A 90 3.37 -10.69 -6.84
CA ALA A 90 3.50 -10.51 -8.28
C ALA A 90 3.82 -9.06 -8.62
N TRP A 91 3.20 -8.13 -7.91
CA TRP A 91 3.45 -6.71 -8.15
C TRP A 91 4.92 -6.37 -7.91
N ILE A 92 5.45 -6.80 -6.76
CA ILE A 92 6.86 -6.53 -6.43
C ILE A 92 7.78 -7.19 -7.45
N GLY A 93 7.42 -8.38 -7.92
CA GLY A 93 8.22 -9.07 -8.93
C GLY A 93 8.36 -8.29 -10.22
N LYS A 94 7.39 -7.43 -10.53
CA LYS A 94 7.43 -6.61 -11.74
C LYS A 94 8.00 -5.22 -11.49
N HIS A 95 8.34 -4.89 -10.26
CA HIS A 95 8.81 -3.56 -9.91
C HIS A 95 10.11 -3.68 -9.12
N PRO A 96 11.25 -3.83 -9.84
CA PRO A 96 12.53 -4.09 -9.16
C PRO A 96 12.91 -3.05 -8.13
N GLU A 97 12.45 -1.81 -8.30
CA GLU A 97 12.79 -0.75 -7.36
C GLU A 97 12.18 -0.97 -5.98
N TYR A 98 11.23 -1.89 -5.85
CA TYR A 98 10.63 -2.22 -4.56
C TYR A 98 11.15 -3.53 -3.97
N GLN A 99 11.96 -4.27 -4.71
CA GLN A 99 12.43 -5.57 -4.22
C GLN A 99 13.36 -5.46 -3.03
N GLY A 100 14.01 -4.30 -2.88
CA GLY A 100 14.86 -4.07 -1.71
C GLY A 100 14.09 -4.01 -0.41
N LEU A 101 12.77 -3.87 -0.45
CA LEU A 101 11.96 -3.87 0.76
C LEU A 101 11.74 -5.28 1.30
N LEU A 102 11.89 -6.30 0.47
CA LEU A 102 11.59 -7.66 0.90
C LEU A 102 12.53 -8.11 2.01
N LYS A 103 11.94 -8.77 3.00
CA LYS A 103 12.73 -9.32 4.09
C LYS A 103 13.60 -10.44 3.55
N SER A 104 14.86 -10.47 4.02
CA SER A 104 15.77 -11.50 3.58
C SER A 104 15.27 -12.88 3.96
N GLN A 105 15.48 -13.83 3.07
CA GLN A 105 15.04 -15.18 3.30
C GLN A 105 16.07 -16.02 4.02
N SER A 106 17.14 -15.58 4.40
CA SER A 106 18.22 -16.37 4.95
C SER A 106 17.83 -17.50 5.89
#